data_c1b5f8a31173c9fecde1d81795a3b84c
#
_entry.id   c1b5f8a31173c9fecde1d81795a3b84c
#
_cell.length_a   1.000
_cell.length_b   1.000
_cell.length_c   1.000
_cell.angle_alpha   90.00
_cell.angle_beta   90.00
_cell.angle_gamma   90.00
#
_symmetry.space_group_name_H-M   'P 1'
#
loop_
_entity.id
_entity.type
_entity.pdbx_description
1 polymer ?
#
loop_
_entity_poly.entity_id
_entity_poly.type
_entity_poly.pdbx_seq_one_letter_code
_entity_poly.pdbx_strand_id
1 'polypeptide(L)'
;MTHDPQKDEFTVSVENLQGKHVLPPQHFDYICVASGHYSTPNFPEYPGIETFPGRVLHSHEFRNSLEFSGQKVLLVGSSYSGEDIAAQAIKFGAKEAIVCYRSVPTGLPWPKNIIEKPLLTHIERKTIHFSDNTQIDEVDSIIFCTGYIGHFPFMQDSLRHRSANSFYPPDLYKGVLYTQGGNNKVLYLGRQDVAYTFTMFDVQAFWTAKYILGDIELPKNEEMETNWKSWHER
;
A
#
# COMPACT_ATOMS: atom_id res chain seq x y z
N MET A 1 13.53 4.12 -17.16
CA MET A 1 14.73 4.51 -16.38
C MET A 1 15.64 3.30 -16.21
N THR A 2 16.92 3.46 -16.48
CA THR A 2 17.94 2.41 -16.42
C THR A 2 19.18 2.90 -15.67
N HIS A 3 19.99 1.96 -15.16
CA HIS A 3 21.28 2.22 -14.51
C HIS A 3 22.40 1.55 -15.30
N ASP A 4 23.47 2.29 -15.59
CA ASP A 4 24.72 1.77 -16.14
C ASP A 4 25.72 1.60 -14.98
N PRO A 5 25.98 0.36 -14.52
CA PRO A 5 26.88 0.13 -13.38
C PRO A 5 28.35 0.46 -13.67
N GLN A 6 28.77 0.52 -14.94
CA GLN A 6 30.16 0.84 -15.30
C GLN A 6 30.42 2.35 -15.22
N LYS A 7 29.42 3.16 -15.57
CA LYS A 7 29.49 4.62 -15.49
C LYS A 7 28.96 5.15 -14.16
N ASP A 8 28.27 4.27 -13.39
CA ASP A 8 27.54 4.62 -12.17
C ASP A 8 26.53 5.78 -12.38
N GLU A 9 25.80 5.72 -13.49
CA GLU A 9 24.94 6.77 -14.03
C GLU A 9 23.56 6.23 -14.36
N PHE A 10 22.53 7.02 -14.10
CA PHE A 10 21.15 6.71 -14.48
C PHE A 10 20.75 7.44 -15.75
N THR A 11 20.05 6.72 -16.63
CA THR A 11 19.42 7.30 -17.83
C THR A 11 17.92 7.35 -17.65
N VAL A 12 17.32 8.52 -17.78
CA VAL A 12 15.88 8.76 -17.70
C VAL A 12 15.34 9.20 -19.05
N SER A 13 14.37 8.45 -19.58
CA SER A 13 13.60 8.81 -20.77
C SER A 13 12.21 9.28 -20.36
N VAL A 14 11.75 10.39 -20.89
CA VAL A 14 10.47 11.01 -20.59
C VAL A 14 9.61 11.04 -21.83
N GLU A 15 8.39 10.54 -21.76
CA GLU A 15 7.38 10.64 -22.81
C GLU A 15 6.41 11.77 -22.49
N ASN A 16 6.23 12.70 -23.42
CA ASN A 16 5.18 13.69 -23.34
C ASN A 16 3.87 13.08 -23.83
N LEU A 17 2.94 12.80 -22.90
CA LEU A 17 1.68 12.14 -23.21
C LEU A 17 0.75 12.97 -24.10
N GLN A 18 0.81 14.31 -24.04
CA GLN A 18 0.00 15.20 -24.87
C GLN A 18 0.51 15.24 -26.31
N GLY A 19 1.83 15.40 -26.48
CA GLY A 19 2.49 15.46 -27.79
C GLY A 19 2.87 14.10 -28.37
N LYS A 20 2.72 13.01 -27.60
CA LYS A 20 3.12 11.64 -27.98
C LYS A 20 4.55 11.56 -28.54
N HIS A 21 5.48 12.30 -27.96
CA HIS A 21 6.89 12.26 -28.32
C HIS A 21 7.77 12.00 -27.11
N VAL A 22 8.82 11.25 -27.32
CA VAL A 22 9.85 10.96 -26.30
C VAL A 22 10.89 12.07 -26.35
N LEU A 23 11.19 12.65 -25.18
CA LEU A 23 12.26 13.63 -25.02
C LEU A 23 13.63 12.94 -25.08
N PRO A 24 14.70 13.66 -25.45
CA PRO A 24 16.05 13.13 -25.40
C PRO A 24 16.36 12.58 -23.99
N PRO A 25 17.03 11.43 -23.89
CA PRO A 25 17.42 10.87 -22.59
C PRO A 25 18.28 11.87 -21.80
N GLN A 26 18.06 11.89 -20.49
CA GLN A 26 18.85 12.70 -19.55
C GLN A 26 19.58 11.79 -18.58
N HIS A 27 20.72 12.25 -18.08
CA HIS A 27 21.62 11.49 -17.22
C HIS A 27 21.69 12.11 -15.82
N PHE A 28 21.72 11.24 -14.79
CA PHE A 28 21.66 11.66 -13.40
C PHE A 28 22.53 10.76 -12.52
N ASP A 29 23.10 11.34 -11.46
CA ASP A 29 23.90 10.61 -10.47
C ASP A 29 23.03 9.91 -9.43
N TYR A 30 21.85 10.43 -9.12
CA TYR A 30 20.91 9.93 -8.12
C TYR A 30 19.48 9.90 -8.65
N ILE A 31 18.70 8.95 -8.14
CA ILE A 31 17.26 8.88 -8.41
C ILE A 31 16.48 8.95 -7.10
N CYS A 32 15.61 9.97 -6.99
CA CYS A 32 14.66 10.10 -5.89
C CYS A 32 13.25 9.80 -6.40
N VAL A 33 12.67 8.68 -5.94
CA VAL A 33 11.33 8.27 -6.28
C VAL A 33 10.37 8.79 -5.22
N ALA A 34 9.56 9.79 -5.58
CA ALA A 34 8.57 10.43 -4.70
C ALA A 34 7.16 10.38 -5.32
N SER A 35 6.84 9.29 -6.03
CA SER A 35 5.61 9.14 -6.82
C SER A 35 4.38 8.72 -6.00
N GLY A 36 4.52 8.55 -4.68
CA GLY A 36 3.47 8.05 -3.80
C GLY A 36 3.34 6.53 -3.81
N HIS A 37 2.54 6.00 -2.89
CA HIS A 37 2.39 4.55 -2.69
C HIS A 37 0.93 4.08 -2.60
N TYR A 38 -0.05 4.98 -2.76
CA TYR A 38 -1.49 4.65 -2.76
C TYR A 38 -2.09 4.64 -4.17
N SER A 39 -1.38 4.05 -5.14
CA SER A 39 -1.79 4.04 -6.56
C SER A 39 -2.28 2.67 -7.05
N THR A 40 -1.68 1.59 -6.59
CA THR A 40 -2.00 0.24 -7.06
C THR A 40 -2.66 -0.55 -5.94
N PRO A 41 -4.00 -0.77 -6.01
CA PRO A 41 -4.74 -1.55 -5.02
C PRO A 41 -4.20 -2.98 -4.87
N ASN A 42 -4.18 -3.47 -3.64
CA ASN A 42 -3.90 -4.86 -3.35
C ASN A 42 -5.22 -5.63 -3.25
N PHE A 43 -5.53 -6.45 -4.26
CA PHE A 43 -6.69 -7.34 -4.27
C PHE A 43 -6.26 -8.77 -3.95
N PRO A 44 -6.45 -9.25 -2.72
CA PRO A 44 -6.26 -10.68 -2.43
C PRO A 44 -7.33 -11.51 -3.14
N GLU A 45 -6.93 -12.68 -3.59
CA GLU A 45 -7.85 -13.65 -4.18
C GLU A 45 -8.57 -14.43 -3.07
N TYR A 46 -9.89 -14.56 -3.20
CA TYR A 46 -10.71 -15.39 -2.33
C TYR A 46 -11.53 -16.37 -3.17
N PRO A 47 -11.53 -17.68 -2.82
CA PRO A 47 -12.34 -18.67 -3.51
C PRO A 47 -13.82 -18.26 -3.53
N GLY A 48 -14.43 -18.30 -4.70
CA GLY A 48 -15.85 -18.02 -4.90
C GLY A 48 -16.22 -16.54 -5.08
N ILE A 49 -15.24 -15.62 -5.07
CA ILE A 49 -15.49 -14.17 -5.29
C ILE A 49 -16.20 -13.91 -6.62
N GLU A 50 -15.92 -14.72 -7.64
CA GLU A 50 -16.54 -14.67 -8.97
C GLU A 50 -18.03 -15.03 -8.96
N THR A 51 -18.52 -15.68 -7.91
CA THR A 51 -19.93 -16.03 -7.73
C THR A 51 -20.74 -14.94 -7.06
N PHE A 52 -20.08 -13.93 -6.47
CA PHE A 52 -20.73 -12.87 -5.73
C PHE A 52 -21.52 -11.94 -6.67
N PRO A 53 -22.86 -11.83 -6.50
CA PRO A 53 -23.69 -11.08 -7.43
C PRO A 53 -23.73 -9.58 -7.16
N GLY A 54 -23.18 -9.13 -6.02
CA GLY A 54 -23.19 -7.74 -5.60
C GLY A 54 -21.99 -6.94 -6.10
N ARG A 55 -21.86 -5.72 -5.61
CA ARG A 55 -20.75 -4.85 -5.95
C ARG A 55 -19.48 -5.25 -5.18
N VAL A 56 -18.37 -5.40 -5.90
CA VAL A 56 -17.03 -5.60 -5.35
C VAL A 56 -16.16 -4.42 -5.78
N LEU A 57 -15.49 -3.77 -4.82
CA LEU A 57 -14.58 -2.65 -5.09
C LEU A 57 -13.44 -2.63 -4.08
N HIS A 58 -12.37 -1.92 -4.41
CA HIS A 58 -11.33 -1.56 -3.45
C HIS A 58 -11.64 -0.19 -2.80
N SER A 59 -11.16 0.05 -1.58
CA SER A 59 -11.28 1.36 -0.92
C SER A 59 -10.71 2.51 -1.75
N HIS A 60 -9.81 2.24 -2.68
CA HIS A 60 -9.31 3.21 -3.66
C HIS A 60 -10.42 3.77 -4.57
N GLU A 61 -11.43 2.99 -4.88
CA GLU A 61 -12.57 3.36 -5.73
C GLU A 61 -13.74 3.98 -4.92
N PHE A 62 -13.69 3.85 -3.60
CA PHE A 62 -14.69 4.42 -2.72
C PHE A 62 -14.75 5.95 -2.85
N ARG A 63 -15.96 6.53 -2.96
CA ARG A 63 -16.18 7.97 -3.08
C ARG A 63 -17.13 8.53 -2.02
N ASN A 64 -18.25 7.83 -1.77
CA ASN A 64 -19.19 8.21 -0.73
C ASN A 64 -20.01 6.99 -0.27
N SER A 65 -20.52 7.07 0.94
CA SER A 65 -21.27 5.98 1.56
C SER A 65 -22.76 5.93 1.23
N LEU A 66 -23.30 6.93 0.56
CA LEU A 66 -24.74 6.97 0.22
C LEU A 66 -25.14 5.80 -0.69
N GLU A 67 -24.22 5.35 -1.54
CA GLU A 67 -24.45 4.21 -2.43
C GLU A 67 -24.72 2.89 -1.71
N PHE A 68 -24.31 2.79 -0.42
CA PHE A 68 -24.50 1.61 0.42
C PHE A 68 -25.70 1.70 1.36
N SER A 69 -26.54 2.74 1.22
CA SER A 69 -27.73 2.92 2.05
C SER A 69 -28.67 1.72 1.95
N GLY A 70 -29.11 1.18 3.09
CA GLY A 70 -29.94 -0.02 3.20
C GLY A 70 -29.22 -1.36 2.99
N GLN A 71 -27.94 -1.33 2.64
CA GLN A 71 -27.15 -2.53 2.35
C GLN A 71 -26.45 -3.12 3.58
N LYS A 72 -26.14 -4.41 3.49
CA LYS A 72 -25.19 -5.12 4.35
C LYS A 72 -23.84 -5.14 3.62
N VAL A 73 -22.82 -4.49 4.20
CA VAL A 73 -21.53 -4.24 3.55
C VAL A 73 -20.41 -4.99 4.26
N LEU A 74 -19.66 -5.81 3.55
CA LEU A 74 -18.44 -6.43 4.05
C LEU A 74 -17.24 -5.55 3.72
N LEU A 75 -16.42 -5.25 4.73
CA LEU A 75 -15.14 -4.57 4.59
C LEU A 75 -14.01 -5.57 4.89
N VAL A 76 -13.18 -5.88 3.91
CA VAL A 76 -12.07 -6.82 4.06
C VAL A 76 -10.82 -6.05 4.43
N GLY A 77 -10.45 -6.06 5.70
CA GLY A 77 -9.37 -5.30 6.30
C GLY A 77 -9.86 -4.30 7.34
N SER A 78 -9.19 -4.27 8.49
CA SER A 78 -9.57 -3.53 9.69
C SER A 78 -8.57 -2.44 10.07
N SER A 79 -7.86 -1.89 9.09
CA SER A 79 -7.01 -0.71 9.28
C SER A 79 -7.77 0.56 8.89
N TYR A 80 -7.10 1.71 8.87
CA TYR A 80 -7.70 3.05 8.70
C TYR A 80 -8.83 3.13 7.67
N SER A 81 -8.66 2.54 6.47
CA SER A 81 -9.70 2.56 5.44
C SER A 81 -10.93 1.74 5.85
N GLY A 82 -10.72 0.57 6.46
CA GLY A 82 -11.82 -0.29 6.91
C GLY A 82 -12.63 0.36 8.01
N GLU A 83 -11.95 0.95 8.99
CA GLU A 83 -12.57 1.65 10.12
C GLU A 83 -13.38 2.87 9.66
N ASP A 84 -12.76 3.73 8.84
CA ASP A 84 -13.39 4.96 8.36
C ASP A 84 -14.59 4.67 7.46
N ILE A 85 -14.46 3.75 6.50
CA ILE A 85 -15.55 3.40 5.58
C ILE A 85 -16.69 2.70 6.32
N ALA A 86 -16.41 1.81 7.31
CA ALA A 86 -17.46 1.20 8.12
C ALA A 86 -18.28 2.23 8.89
N ALA A 87 -17.59 3.16 9.56
CA ALA A 87 -18.25 4.23 10.30
C ALA A 87 -19.08 5.13 9.36
N GLN A 88 -18.55 5.50 8.21
CA GLN A 88 -19.26 6.27 7.21
C GLN A 88 -20.46 5.50 6.62
N ALA A 89 -20.31 4.22 6.29
CA ALA A 89 -21.40 3.42 5.75
C ALA A 89 -22.62 3.43 6.69
N ILE A 90 -22.40 3.19 7.98
CA ILE A 90 -23.47 3.22 8.98
C ILE A 90 -24.05 4.62 9.15
N LYS A 91 -23.20 5.65 9.22
CA LYS A 91 -23.65 7.04 9.33
C LYS A 91 -24.55 7.46 8.18
N PHE A 92 -24.33 6.95 6.99
CA PHE A 92 -25.09 7.28 5.78
C PHE A 92 -26.14 6.23 5.38
N GLY A 93 -26.53 5.35 6.33
CA GLY A 93 -27.74 4.54 6.21
C GLY A 93 -27.52 3.10 5.75
N ALA A 94 -26.30 2.58 5.74
CA ALA A 94 -26.10 1.14 5.60
C ALA A 94 -26.79 0.38 6.76
N LYS A 95 -27.36 -0.78 6.45
CA LYS A 95 -28.07 -1.60 7.42
C LYS A 95 -27.11 -2.24 8.43
N GLU A 96 -26.00 -2.73 7.94
CA GLU A 96 -24.94 -3.39 8.72
C GLU A 96 -23.59 -3.26 8.00
N ALA A 97 -22.52 -3.09 8.76
CA ALA A 97 -21.16 -3.18 8.27
C ALA A 97 -20.41 -4.30 8.98
N ILE A 98 -19.76 -5.16 8.23
CA ILE A 98 -18.95 -6.27 8.73
C ILE A 98 -17.49 -5.95 8.47
N VAL A 99 -16.70 -5.73 9.51
CA VAL A 99 -15.26 -5.44 9.41
C VAL A 99 -14.47 -6.73 9.61
N CYS A 100 -13.79 -7.17 8.56
CA CYS A 100 -13.02 -8.41 8.58
C CYS A 100 -11.57 -8.13 8.97
N TYR A 101 -11.12 -8.62 10.13
CA TYR A 101 -9.74 -8.47 10.59
C TYR A 101 -8.87 -9.69 10.27
N ARG A 102 -7.57 -9.49 10.09
CA ARG A 102 -6.63 -10.58 9.78
C ARG A 102 -6.09 -11.27 11.04
N SER A 103 -5.72 -10.52 12.07
CA SER A 103 -5.03 -11.06 13.24
C SER A 103 -5.84 -10.87 14.52
N VAL A 104 -6.23 -9.64 14.81
CA VAL A 104 -6.97 -9.27 16.02
C VAL A 104 -8.06 -8.25 15.67
N PRO A 105 -9.19 -8.26 16.41
CA PRO A 105 -10.19 -7.21 16.27
C PRO A 105 -9.61 -5.83 16.62
N THR A 106 -10.25 -4.78 16.12
CA THR A 106 -9.78 -3.39 16.36
C THR A 106 -9.92 -2.98 17.83
N GLY A 107 -10.89 -3.58 18.54
CA GLY A 107 -11.21 -3.20 19.92
C GLY A 107 -11.89 -1.82 20.05
N LEU A 108 -12.35 -1.26 18.94
CA LEU A 108 -13.06 0.01 18.93
C LEU A 108 -14.48 -0.15 19.52
N PRO A 109 -15.03 0.88 20.19
CA PRO A 109 -16.40 0.86 20.71
C PRO A 109 -17.42 1.06 19.58
N TRP A 110 -17.54 0.08 18.71
CA TRP A 110 -18.43 0.10 17.56
C TRP A 110 -19.92 0.24 17.94
N PRO A 111 -20.73 0.95 17.16
CA PRO A 111 -22.17 0.88 17.27
C PRO A 111 -22.65 -0.55 16.92
N LYS A 112 -23.87 -0.92 17.41
CA LYS A 112 -24.39 -2.30 17.33
C LYS A 112 -24.49 -2.88 15.93
N ASN A 113 -24.54 -2.05 14.91
CA ASN A 113 -24.64 -2.41 13.50
C ASN A 113 -23.29 -2.41 12.76
N ILE A 114 -22.19 -2.30 13.49
CA ILE A 114 -20.85 -2.65 13.01
C ILE A 114 -20.38 -3.86 13.81
N ILE A 115 -20.10 -4.96 13.12
CA ILE A 115 -19.60 -6.19 13.72
C ILE A 115 -18.22 -6.52 13.17
N GLU A 116 -17.38 -7.12 14.01
CA GLU A 116 -16.06 -7.60 13.60
C GLU A 116 -16.09 -9.10 13.38
N LYS A 117 -15.43 -9.55 12.33
CA LYS A 117 -15.26 -10.96 11.98
C LYS A 117 -13.79 -11.25 11.68
N PRO A 118 -13.33 -12.48 11.99
CA PRO A 118 -11.97 -12.87 11.63
C PRO A 118 -11.84 -13.01 10.10
N LEU A 119 -10.67 -13.45 9.65
CA LEU A 119 -10.33 -13.56 8.24
C LEU A 119 -11.40 -14.30 7.43
N LEU A 120 -11.83 -13.70 6.35
CA LEU A 120 -12.64 -14.29 5.30
C LEU A 120 -11.90 -15.47 4.67
N THR A 121 -12.58 -16.59 4.46
CA THR A 121 -12.01 -17.81 3.86
C THR A 121 -12.51 -18.07 2.45
N HIS A 122 -13.80 -17.98 2.21
CA HIS A 122 -14.41 -18.15 0.88
C HIS A 122 -15.79 -17.51 0.82
N ILE A 123 -16.32 -17.39 -0.39
CA ILE A 123 -17.58 -16.74 -0.72
C ILE A 123 -18.46 -17.73 -1.49
N GLU A 124 -19.73 -17.84 -1.10
CA GLU A 124 -20.75 -18.59 -1.83
C GLU A 124 -21.94 -17.68 -2.15
N ARG A 125 -21.91 -17.08 -3.34
CA ARG A 125 -22.89 -16.07 -3.74
C ARG A 125 -22.92 -14.90 -2.73
N LYS A 126 -24.02 -14.72 -1.95
CA LYS A 126 -24.16 -13.67 -0.93
C LYS A 126 -23.75 -14.12 0.48
N THR A 127 -23.29 -15.36 0.65
CA THR A 127 -22.85 -15.91 1.92
C THR A 127 -21.35 -15.82 2.04
N ILE A 128 -20.88 -15.25 3.15
CA ILE A 128 -19.46 -15.04 3.44
C ILE A 128 -19.05 -15.98 4.58
N HIS A 129 -18.01 -16.78 4.40
CA HIS A 129 -17.48 -17.71 5.38
C HIS A 129 -16.19 -17.19 6.00
N PHE A 130 -16.04 -17.39 7.31
CA PHE A 130 -14.91 -16.89 8.09
C PHE A 130 -14.08 -18.01 8.72
N SER A 131 -12.86 -17.70 9.14
CA SER A 131 -11.91 -18.66 9.72
C SER A 131 -12.31 -19.22 11.07
N ASP A 132 -13.30 -18.63 11.74
CA ASP A 132 -13.91 -19.15 12.98
C ASP A 132 -15.08 -20.13 12.72
N ASN A 133 -15.24 -20.59 11.47
CA ASN A 133 -16.35 -21.45 11.00
C ASN A 133 -17.74 -20.79 11.14
N THR A 134 -17.81 -19.48 11.30
CA THR A 134 -19.08 -18.75 11.18
C THR A 134 -19.30 -18.26 9.75
N GLN A 135 -20.55 -17.90 9.46
CA GLN A 135 -20.92 -17.30 8.18
C GLN A 135 -21.85 -16.10 8.38
N ILE A 136 -21.93 -15.26 7.37
CA ILE A 136 -22.90 -14.18 7.26
C ILE A 136 -23.56 -14.26 5.90
N ASP A 137 -24.88 -14.25 5.91
CA ASP A 137 -25.71 -14.32 4.71
C ASP A 137 -26.20 -12.94 4.26
N GLU A 138 -26.65 -12.87 3.01
CA GLU A 138 -27.27 -11.69 2.41
C GLU A 138 -26.35 -10.43 2.41
N VAL A 139 -25.07 -10.63 2.16
CA VAL A 139 -24.15 -9.52 1.93
C VAL A 139 -24.42 -8.90 0.55
N ASP A 140 -24.52 -7.57 0.51
CA ASP A 140 -24.88 -6.83 -0.72
C ASP A 140 -23.69 -6.23 -1.43
N SER A 141 -22.63 -5.85 -0.69
CA SER A 141 -21.41 -5.26 -1.26
C SER A 141 -20.17 -5.70 -0.48
N ILE A 142 -19.04 -5.81 -1.20
CA ILE A 142 -17.72 -6.12 -0.63
C ILE A 142 -16.77 -4.98 -0.96
N ILE A 143 -16.11 -4.43 0.05
CA ILE A 143 -15.08 -3.38 -0.09
C ILE A 143 -13.76 -3.91 0.43
N PHE A 144 -12.79 -4.06 -0.46
CA PHE A 144 -11.43 -4.42 -0.09
C PHE A 144 -10.69 -3.21 0.51
N CYS A 145 -10.42 -3.27 1.80
CA CYS A 145 -9.61 -2.31 2.55
C CYS A 145 -8.22 -2.90 2.82
N THR A 146 -7.66 -3.55 1.83
CA THR A 146 -6.48 -4.41 1.91
C THR A 146 -5.17 -3.70 1.55
N GLY A 147 -5.22 -2.37 1.45
CA GLY A 147 -4.06 -1.53 1.20
C GLY A 147 -3.55 -1.60 -0.25
N TYR A 148 -2.28 -1.30 -0.43
CA TYR A 148 -1.69 -1.08 -1.75
C TYR A 148 -0.38 -1.83 -1.89
N ILE A 149 0.05 -2.05 -3.13
CA ILE A 149 1.36 -2.62 -3.48
C ILE A 149 2.25 -1.57 -4.15
N GLY A 150 3.55 -1.68 -3.96
CA GLY A 150 4.52 -0.83 -4.66
C GLY A 150 4.53 -1.14 -6.15
N HIS A 151 4.28 -0.13 -6.97
CA HIS A 151 4.26 -0.27 -8.43
C HIS A 151 5.03 0.87 -9.09
N PHE A 152 6.20 0.55 -9.61
CA PHE A 152 7.13 1.51 -10.23
C PHE A 152 7.50 1.02 -11.64
N PRO A 153 6.55 1.05 -12.62
CA PRO A 153 6.75 0.45 -13.94
C PRO A 153 7.82 1.16 -14.77
N PHE A 154 8.14 2.40 -14.42
CA PHE A 154 9.17 3.22 -15.05
C PHE A 154 10.60 2.86 -14.62
N MET A 155 10.76 2.03 -13.59
CA MET A 155 12.06 1.59 -13.08
C MET A 155 12.50 0.30 -13.78
N GLN A 156 13.80 0.18 -14.06
CA GLN A 156 14.45 -1.10 -14.39
C GLN A 156 14.20 -2.12 -13.27
N ASP A 157 14.04 -3.39 -13.61
CA ASP A 157 13.66 -4.44 -12.65
C ASP A 157 14.60 -4.57 -11.44
N SER A 158 15.91 -4.42 -11.66
CA SER A 158 16.93 -4.46 -10.59
C SER A 158 16.89 -3.26 -9.63
N LEU A 159 16.19 -2.19 -10.00
CA LEU A 159 16.04 -0.97 -9.20
C LEU A 159 14.65 -0.87 -8.57
N ARG A 160 13.75 -1.77 -8.92
CA ARG A 160 12.32 -1.69 -8.58
C ARG A 160 12.05 -2.26 -7.21
N HIS A 161 11.72 -1.41 -6.28
CA HIS A 161 11.23 -1.84 -4.97
C HIS A 161 9.86 -2.52 -5.10
N ARG A 162 9.74 -3.72 -4.53
CA ARG A 162 8.54 -4.57 -4.64
C ARG A 162 8.11 -5.03 -3.25
N SER A 163 7.11 -4.40 -2.68
CA SER A 163 6.47 -4.87 -1.45
C SER A 163 5.05 -4.33 -1.32
N ALA A 164 4.24 -4.93 -0.48
CA ALA A 164 3.03 -4.29 0.03
C ALA A 164 3.41 -3.07 0.89
N ASN A 165 2.44 -2.19 1.15
CA ASN A 165 2.64 -1.08 2.07
C ASN A 165 2.94 -1.63 3.48
N SER A 166 3.90 -1.03 4.14
CA SER A 166 4.38 -1.46 5.45
C SER A 166 4.98 -0.28 6.21
N PHE A 167 4.93 -0.33 7.54
CA PHE A 167 5.68 0.59 8.41
C PHE A 167 7.19 0.47 8.18
N TYR A 168 7.66 -0.73 7.86
CA TYR A 168 9.06 -1.02 7.62
C TYR A 168 9.20 -1.76 6.29
N PRO A 169 9.23 -1.04 5.16
CA PRO A 169 9.40 -1.66 3.86
C PRO A 169 10.73 -2.41 3.79
N PRO A 170 10.75 -3.66 3.31
CA PRO A 170 12.00 -4.39 3.11
C PRO A 170 12.93 -3.66 2.15
N ASP A 171 14.20 -3.99 2.17
CA ASP A 171 15.23 -3.49 1.26
C ASP A 171 15.46 -1.97 1.28
N LEU A 172 14.87 -1.24 2.24
CA LEU A 172 15.03 0.20 2.39
C LEU A 172 15.76 0.55 3.69
N TYR A 173 17.05 0.83 3.60
CA TYR A 173 17.80 1.35 4.73
C TYR A 173 17.22 2.72 5.16
N LYS A 174 16.95 2.89 6.47
CA LYS A 174 16.24 4.05 7.04
C LYS A 174 14.87 4.32 6.39
N GLY A 175 14.27 3.30 5.76
CA GLY A 175 12.99 3.45 5.06
C GLY A 175 13.05 4.25 3.75
N VAL A 176 14.24 4.55 3.25
CA VAL A 176 14.47 5.43 2.10
C VAL A 176 15.41 4.83 1.07
N LEU A 177 16.63 4.46 1.48
CA LEU A 177 17.70 4.09 0.58
C LEU A 177 17.57 2.61 0.16
N TYR A 178 17.42 2.39 -1.15
CA TYR A 178 17.32 1.05 -1.71
C TYR A 178 18.67 0.32 -1.71
N THR A 179 18.72 -0.85 -1.06
CA THR A 179 19.96 -1.59 -0.81
C THR A 179 20.24 -2.70 -1.83
N GLN A 180 19.29 -3.03 -2.72
CA GLN A 180 19.40 -4.16 -3.63
C GLN A 180 19.91 -3.79 -5.03
N GLY A 181 20.21 -2.51 -5.29
CA GLY A 181 20.70 -2.08 -6.58
C GLY A 181 20.96 -0.57 -6.68
N GLY A 182 21.46 -0.13 -7.84
CA GLY A 182 21.72 1.28 -8.11
C GLY A 182 22.85 1.89 -7.29
N ASN A 183 23.77 1.08 -6.78
CA ASN A 183 24.96 1.51 -6.06
C ASN A 183 24.67 2.54 -4.94
N ASN A 184 23.63 2.27 -4.13
CA ASN A 184 23.17 3.15 -3.03
C ASN A 184 22.74 4.57 -3.50
N LYS A 185 22.31 4.73 -4.75
CA LYS A 185 21.92 6.03 -5.32
C LYS A 185 20.44 6.09 -5.71
N VAL A 186 19.64 5.08 -5.31
CA VAL A 186 18.19 5.04 -5.50
C VAL A 186 17.50 5.22 -4.16
N LEU A 187 16.66 6.26 -4.06
CA LEU A 187 15.97 6.64 -2.83
C LEU A 187 14.46 6.67 -3.07
N TYR A 188 13.71 5.95 -2.22
CA TYR A 188 12.24 5.90 -2.27
C TYR A 188 11.66 6.72 -1.12
N LEU A 189 11.29 7.95 -1.36
CA LEU A 189 10.70 8.85 -0.37
C LEU A 189 9.21 8.56 -0.22
N GLY A 190 8.74 8.56 1.02
CA GLY A 190 7.33 8.35 1.32
C GLY A 190 6.84 6.92 1.07
N ARG A 191 7.74 5.93 1.08
CA ARG A 191 7.38 4.52 0.89
C ARG A 191 6.90 3.85 2.19
N GLN A 192 7.28 4.39 3.34
CA GLN A 192 6.80 3.93 4.64
C GLN A 192 5.34 4.32 4.86
N ASP A 193 4.54 3.38 5.33
CA ASP A 193 3.15 3.61 5.74
C ASP A 193 3.12 3.95 7.23
N VAL A 194 3.09 5.25 7.56
CA VAL A 194 3.20 5.76 8.92
C VAL A 194 2.11 6.76 9.26
N ALA A 195 1.72 6.83 10.53
CA ALA A 195 0.68 7.72 11.02
C ALA A 195 1.04 9.21 10.88
N TYR A 196 2.31 9.56 11.04
CA TYR A 196 2.82 10.95 10.91
C TYR A 196 3.42 11.20 9.53
N THR A 197 2.63 10.99 8.49
CA THR A 197 3.08 10.91 7.10
C THR A 197 3.92 12.09 6.64
N PHE A 198 3.44 13.32 6.75
CA PHE A 198 4.15 14.51 6.26
C PHE A 198 5.43 14.79 7.03
N THR A 199 5.39 14.69 8.36
CA THR A 199 6.60 14.86 9.19
C THR A 199 7.66 13.82 8.85
N MET A 200 7.26 12.57 8.61
CA MET A 200 8.19 11.52 8.21
C MET A 200 8.77 11.79 6.83
N PHE A 201 7.98 12.25 5.90
CA PHE A 201 8.45 12.58 4.55
C PHE A 201 9.43 13.76 4.56
N ASP A 202 9.22 14.77 5.40
CA ASP A 202 10.17 15.86 5.60
C ASP A 202 11.51 15.35 6.16
N VAL A 203 11.47 14.46 7.17
CA VAL A 203 12.68 13.84 7.73
C VAL A 203 13.41 13.01 6.66
N GLN A 204 12.69 12.23 5.86
CA GLN A 204 13.26 11.44 4.77
C GLN A 204 13.88 12.34 3.69
N ALA A 205 13.23 13.43 3.32
CA ALA A 205 13.74 14.38 2.34
C ALA A 205 15.00 15.09 2.87
N PHE A 206 15.00 15.50 4.13
CA PHE A 206 16.16 16.10 4.77
C PHE A 206 17.36 15.14 4.84
N TRP A 207 17.12 13.88 5.26
CA TRP A 207 18.16 12.85 5.29
C TRP A 207 18.72 12.59 3.88
N THR A 208 17.85 12.49 2.88
CA THR A 208 18.22 12.30 1.47
C THR A 208 19.11 13.44 0.97
N ALA A 209 18.73 14.70 1.23
CA ALA A 209 19.51 15.85 0.84
C ALA A 209 20.91 15.84 1.48
N LYS A 210 20.99 15.54 2.77
CA LYS A 210 22.27 15.43 3.49
C LYS A 210 23.15 14.31 2.94
N TYR A 211 22.55 13.18 2.60
CA TYR A 211 23.29 12.06 1.98
C TYR A 211 23.83 12.43 0.60
N ILE A 212 23.02 13.01 -0.29
CA ILE A 212 23.45 13.43 -1.63
C ILE A 212 24.56 14.49 -1.58
N LEU A 213 24.51 15.38 -0.58
CA LEU A 213 25.55 16.42 -0.38
C LEU A 213 26.85 15.89 0.26
N GLY A 214 26.87 14.60 0.67
CA GLY A 214 28.05 13.99 1.27
C GLY A 214 28.22 14.27 2.78
N ASP A 215 27.18 14.83 3.42
CA ASP A 215 27.18 15.09 4.87
C ASP A 215 26.90 13.83 5.71
N ILE A 216 26.52 12.72 5.07
CA ILE A 216 26.24 11.45 5.70
C ILE A 216 27.05 10.36 5.03
N GLU A 217 27.88 9.68 5.82
CA GLU A 217 28.57 8.46 5.42
C GLU A 217 27.68 7.25 5.68
N LEU A 218 27.58 6.37 4.67
CA LEU A 218 26.83 5.12 4.81
C LEU A 218 27.66 4.07 5.54
N PRO A 219 27.04 3.25 6.39
CA PRO A 219 27.69 2.03 6.89
C PRO A 219 27.85 1.02 5.76
N LYS A 220 28.51 -0.11 6.05
CA LYS A 220 28.66 -1.21 5.10
C LYS A 220 27.30 -1.79 4.72
N ASN A 221 27.19 -2.36 3.52
CA ASN A 221 25.94 -2.95 3.02
C ASN A 221 25.34 -3.97 3.98
N GLU A 222 26.16 -4.84 4.60
CA GLU A 222 25.72 -5.81 5.59
C GLU A 222 25.05 -5.19 6.83
N GLU A 223 25.55 -4.03 7.27
CA GLU A 223 24.96 -3.28 8.39
C GLU A 223 23.64 -2.62 7.98
N MET A 224 23.54 -2.11 6.75
CA MET A 224 22.31 -1.55 6.21
C MET A 224 21.22 -2.63 6.07
N GLU A 225 21.59 -3.82 5.59
CA GLU A 225 20.67 -4.97 5.51
C GLU A 225 20.21 -5.43 6.89
N THR A 226 21.13 -5.53 7.85
CA THR A 226 20.78 -5.88 9.24
C THR A 226 19.82 -4.85 9.85
N ASN A 227 20.03 -3.56 9.55
CA ASN A 227 19.17 -2.49 10.04
C ASN A 227 17.73 -2.67 9.56
N TRP A 228 17.49 -2.75 8.24
CA TRP A 228 16.10 -2.84 7.75
C TRP A 228 15.43 -4.17 8.12
N LYS A 229 16.18 -5.29 8.14
CA LYS A 229 15.67 -6.59 8.61
C LYS A 229 15.19 -6.53 10.06
N SER A 230 15.98 -5.95 10.95
CA SER A 230 15.62 -5.78 12.38
C SER A 230 14.37 -4.94 12.61
N TRP A 231 14.04 -4.05 11.69
CA TRP A 231 12.80 -3.25 11.73
C TRP A 231 11.61 -3.97 11.10
N HIS A 232 11.85 -4.72 10.03
CA HIS A 232 10.80 -5.43 9.31
C HIS A 232 10.21 -6.61 10.12
N GLU A 233 11.02 -7.23 10.97
CA GLU A 233 10.64 -8.39 11.83
C GLU A 233 9.87 -7.96 13.11
N ARG A 234 9.72 -6.68 13.38
CA ARG A 234 8.95 -6.13 14.52
C ARG A 234 7.49 -5.94 14.18
#